data_2cc4c28f19fd970b98e0de08a15d221a
#
_entry.id   2cc4c28f19fd970b98e0de08a15d221a
#
_cell.length_a   1.000
_cell.length_b   1.000
_cell.length_c   1.000
_cell.angle_alpha   90.00
_cell.angle_beta   90.00
_cell.angle_gamma   90.00
#
_symmetry.space_group_name_H-M   'P 1'
#
loop_
_entity.id
_entity.type
_entity.pdbx_description
1 polymer ?
#
loop_
_entity_poly.entity_id
_entity_poly.type
_entity_poly.pdbx_seq_one_letter_code
_entity_poly.pdbx_strand_id
1 'polypeptide(L)'
;VKQMGEVVKATAARTADRDAIGCAKLVVFCNAVPDNPFMAGAFHGVTEPESVINVGVSGPGVVKYALEQVPDGDIGMVAETIKKTAFKITRVGQLVAQEAARRLNTQFGIIDLSLAPTPAIGDSVAHILEEIGLESCGGPGTTATLAMLNDAVKKGGLMASSYVGGLSGAFIPVSEDAGMIAAVERGALSLEK
;
A
#
# COMPACT_ATOMS: atom_id res chain seq x y z
N VAL A 1 9.39 17.66 -13.84
CA VAL A 1 9.25 17.79 -12.37
C VAL A 1 8.83 19.22 -12.00
N LYS A 2 9.60 20.28 -12.35
CA LYS A 2 9.30 21.66 -11.92
C LYS A 2 7.87 22.11 -12.30
N GLN A 3 7.46 21.96 -13.56
CA GLN A 3 6.12 22.28 -14.01
C GLN A 3 5.00 21.58 -13.23
N MET A 4 5.22 20.29 -12.93
CA MET A 4 4.24 19.53 -12.13
C MET A 4 4.17 20.02 -10.68
N GLY A 5 5.30 20.43 -10.10
CA GLY A 5 5.30 21.08 -8.80
C GLY A 5 4.49 22.38 -8.76
N GLU A 6 4.51 23.16 -9.83
CA GLU A 6 3.67 24.36 -9.97
C GLU A 6 2.17 24.00 -10.08
N VAL A 7 1.84 22.95 -10.84
CA VAL A 7 0.46 22.44 -10.94
C VAL A 7 -0.06 21.97 -9.57
N VAL A 8 0.74 21.19 -8.83
CA VAL A 8 0.35 20.72 -7.50
C VAL A 8 0.11 21.89 -6.55
N LYS A 9 1.02 22.89 -6.53
CA LYS A 9 0.85 24.10 -5.71
C LYS A 9 -0.41 24.88 -6.08
N ALA A 10 -0.67 25.06 -7.37
CA ALA A 10 -1.86 25.76 -7.83
C ALA A 10 -3.14 24.98 -7.48
N THR A 11 -3.13 23.65 -7.55
CA THR A 11 -4.24 22.79 -7.17
C THR A 11 -4.51 22.89 -5.66
N ALA A 12 -3.47 22.85 -4.84
CA ALA A 12 -3.59 23.02 -3.40
C ALA A 12 -4.20 24.37 -3.04
N ALA A 13 -3.68 25.44 -3.62
CA ALA A 13 -4.17 26.79 -3.37
C ALA A 13 -5.65 26.98 -3.77
N ARG A 14 -6.07 26.38 -4.89
CA ARG A 14 -7.46 26.48 -5.37
C ARG A 14 -8.47 25.67 -4.58
N THR A 15 -8.02 24.74 -3.79
CA THR A 15 -8.87 23.88 -2.96
C THR A 15 -8.52 23.95 -1.48
N ALA A 16 -7.84 25.02 -1.08
CA ALA A 16 -7.40 25.26 0.30
C ALA A 16 -8.58 25.36 1.29
N ASP A 17 -9.71 25.85 0.84
CA ASP A 17 -10.98 25.90 1.58
C ASP A 17 -11.57 24.52 1.91
N ARG A 18 -11.06 23.48 1.29
CA ARG A 18 -11.45 22.08 1.46
C ARG A 18 -10.24 21.20 1.69
N ASP A 19 -9.32 21.63 2.54
CA ASP A 19 -8.11 20.87 2.94
C ASP A 19 -7.26 20.41 1.75
N ALA A 20 -7.18 21.22 0.70
CA ALA A 20 -6.45 20.92 -0.53
C ALA A 20 -6.85 19.59 -1.21
N ILE A 21 -8.10 19.17 -1.09
CA ILE A 21 -8.65 17.90 -1.60
C ILE A 21 -8.36 17.65 -3.10
N GLY A 22 -8.14 18.73 -3.86
CA GLY A 22 -7.75 18.63 -5.27
C GLY A 22 -6.45 17.87 -5.46
N CYS A 23 -5.52 17.94 -4.51
CA CYS A 23 -4.24 17.22 -4.58
C CYS A 23 -4.44 15.71 -4.37
N ALA A 24 -5.43 15.29 -3.57
CA ALA A 24 -5.77 13.88 -3.39
C ALA A 24 -6.37 13.24 -4.66
N LYS A 25 -6.80 14.06 -5.62
CA LYS A 25 -7.34 13.61 -6.91
C LYS A 25 -6.36 13.77 -8.07
N LEU A 26 -5.17 14.29 -7.80
CA LEU A 26 -4.13 14.50 -8.81
C LEU A 26 -2.98 13.53 -8.57
N VAL A 27 -2.85 12.59 -9.49
CA VAL A 27 -1.77 11.59 -9.47
C VAL A 27 -0.89 11.80 -10.69
N VAL A 28 0.42 11.81 -10.51
CA VAL A 28 1.40 11.97 -11.57
C VAL A 28 2.39 10.83 -11.50
N PHE A 29 2.42 10.02 -12.55
CA PHE A 29 3.36 8.92 -12.70
C PHE A 29 4.25 9.13 -13.90
N CYS A 30 5.45 8.56 -13.83
CA CYS A 30 6.39 8.52 -14.93
C CYS A 30 6.67 7.05 -15.27
N ASN A 31 6.67 6.72 -16.56
CA ASN A 31 6.90 5.36 -17.06
C ASN A 31 5.91 4.31 -16.48
N ALA A 32 4.69 4.70 -16.16
CA ALA A 32 3.67 3.77 -15.73
C ALA A 32 3.31 2.81 -16.86
N VAL A 33 3.16 1.53 -16.51
CA VAL A 33 2.68 0.50 -17.42
C VAL A 33 1.17 0.67 -17.60
N PRO A 34 0.61 0.56 -18.83
CA PRO A 34 -0.82 0.49 -19.03
C PRO A 34 -1.47 -0.60 -18.17
N ASP A 35 -2.70 -0.37 -17.75
CA ASP A 35 -3.52 -1.33 -16.99
C ASP A 35 -2.92 -1.75 -15.64
N ASN A 36 -2.18 -0.84 -15.05
CA ASN A 36 -1.61 -1.03 -13.72
C ASN A 36 -2.48 -0.33 -12.67
N PRO A 37 -3.29 -1.05 -11.88
CA PRO A 37 -4.02 -0.46 -10.78
C PRO A 37 -3.07 -0.13 -9.63
N PHE A 38 -3.32 0.99 -9.02
CA PHE A 38 -2.66 1.46 -7.82
C PHE A 38 -3.70 2.17 -6.94
N MET A 39 -3.56 2.14 -5.62
CA MET A 39 -4.57 2.70 -4.72
C MET A 39 -4.92 4.17 -4.99
N ALA A 40 -3.96 4.97 -5.43
CA ALA A 40 -4.19 6.37 -5.78
C ALA A 40 -4.81 6.56 -7.17
N GLY A 41 -4.91 5.50 -7.97
CA GLY A 41 -5.48 5.55 -9.31
C GLY A 41 -5.27 4.27 -10.08
N ALA A 42 -5.84 4.20 -11.27
CA ALA A 42 -5.62 3.11 -12.20
C ALA A 42 -5.24 3.67 -13.58
N PHE A 43 -4.34 2.99 -14.26
CA PHE A 43 -3.97 3.31 -15.62
C PHE A 43 -4.73 2.39 -16.56
N HIS A 44 -5.55 2.98 -17.41
CA HIS A 44 -6.40 2.25 -18.34
C HIS A 44 -5.74 2.19 -19.71
N GLY A 45 -5.52 1.01 -20.23
CA GLY A 45 -4.92 0.77 -21.54
C GLY A 45 -5.93 0.86 -22.68
N VAL A 46 -5.41 0.92 -23.90
CA VAL A 46 -6.24 1.00 -25.12
C VAL A 46 -6.87 -0.34 -25.50
N THR A 47 -6.42 -1.42 -24.92
CA THR A 47 -6.89 -2.80 -25.20
C THR A 47 -7.94 -3.29 -24.21
N GLU A 48 -8.14 -2.55 -23.12
CA GLU A 48 -9.06 -2.90 -22.06
C GLU A 48 -10.49 -2.42 -22.36
N PRO A 49 -11.50 -3.00 -21.70
CA PRO A 49 -12.88 -2.52 -21.83
C PRO A 49 -12.99 -1.05 -21.34
N GLU A 50 -14.02 -0.34 -21.77
CA GLU A 50 -14.25 1.06 -21.39
C GLU A 50 -14.30 1.29 -19.86
N SER A 51 -14.64 0.27 -19.10
CA SER A 51 -14.63 0.31 -17.64
C SER A 51 -14.22 -1.02 -17.02
N VAL A 52 -13.43 -0.95 -15.97
CA VAL A 52 -12.97 -2.10 -15.21
C VAL A 52 -12.97 -1.76 -13.72
N ILE A 53 -13.27 -2.73 -12.88
CA ILE A 53 -13.16 -2.60 -11.43
C ILE A 53 -11.86 -3.25 -10.98
N ASN A 54 -10.99 -2.45 -10.38
CA ASN A 54 -9.84 -2.92 -9.62
C ASN A 54 -10.05 -2.62 -8.14
N VAL A 55 -9.50 -3.44 -7.27
CA VAL A 55 -9.59 -3.25 -5.82
C VAL A 55 -8.21 -3.08 -5.24
N GLY A 56 -7.96 -1.95 -4.59
CA GLY A 56 -6.83 -1.75 -3.71
C GLY A 56 -7.25 -1.99 -2.26
N VAL A 57 -6.42 -2.66 -1.51
CA VAL A 57 -6.68 -2.92 -0.09
C VAL A 57 -5.63 -2.19 0.75
N SER A 58 -6.09 -1.30 1.65
CA SER A 58 -5.21 -0.73 2.67
C SER A 58 -4.91 -1.82 3.70
N GLY A 59 -3.67 -2.28 3.72
CA GLY A 59 -3.25 -3.44 4.48
C GLY A 59 -2.42 -3.20 5.74
N PRO A 60 -1.71 -2.06 5.92
CA PRO A 60 -0.75 -1.92 7.01
C PRO A 60 -1.36 -2.16 8.39
N GLY A 61 -2.47 -1.52 8.72
CA GLY A 61 -3.13 -1.70 10.00
C GLY A 61 -3.62 -3.12 10.28
N VAL A 62 -4.09 -3.82 9.25
CA VAL A 62 -4.55 -5.21 9.39
C VAL A 62 -3.38 -6.16 9.65
N VAL A 63 -2.25 -5.95 8.98
CA VAL A 63 -1.04 -6.74 9.18
C VAL A 63 -0.47 -6.50 10.58
N LYS A 64 -0.37 -5.21 10.99
CA LYS A 64 0.08 -4.86 12.34
C LYS A 64 -0.78 -5.54 13.41
N TYR A 65 -2.10 -5.39 13.32
CA TYR A 65 -3.02 -6.03 14.27
C TYR A 65 -2.85 -7.56 14.34
N ALA A 66 -2.61 -8.21 13.20
CA ALA A 66 -2.39 -9.65 13.18
C ALA A 66 -1.07 -10.05 13.88
N LEU A 67 -0.03 -9.22 13.79
CA LEU A 67 1.25 -9.43 14.48
C LEU A 67 1.14 -9.22 15.99
N GLU A 68 0.38 -8.25 16.44
CA GLU A 68 0.07 -8.02 17.87
C GLU A 68 -0.54 -9.25 18.56
N GLN A 69 -1.12 -10.17 17.79
CA GLN A 69 -1.67 -11.42 18.34
C GLN A 69 -0.62 -12.53 18.53
N VAL A 70 0.60 -12.30 18.08
CA VAL A 70 1.72 -13.28 18.17
C VAL A 70 3.01 -12.61 18.69
N PRO A 71 2.97 -11.94 19.85
CA PRO A 71 4.06 -11.08 20.32
C PRO A 71 5.37 -11.82 20.56
N ASP A 72 5.31 -13.11 20.90
CA ASP A 72 6.48 -13.95 21.16
C ASP A 72 6.81 -14.88 19.98
N GLY A 73 6.27 -14.55 18.79
CA GLY A 73 6.48 -15.38 17.61
C GLY A 73 7.92 -15.34 17.12
N ASP A 74 8.47 -16.51 16.79
CA ASP A 74 9.72 -16.55 16.04
C ASP A 74 9.53 -15.97 14.62
N ILE A 75 10.63 -15.73 13.92
CA ILE A 75 10.59 -15.10 12.58
C ILE A 75 9.78 -15.91 11.55
N GLY A 76 9.72 -17.22 11.71
CA GLY A 76 8.90 -18.12 10.88
C GLY A 76 7.42 -17.92 11.16
N MET A 77 7.03 -17.83 12.42
CA MET A 77 5.65 -17.56 12.84
C MET A 77 5.20 -16.17 12.38
N VAL A 78 6.04 -15.15 12.49
CA VAL A 78 5.80 -13.80 11.99
C VAL A 78 5.54 -13.83 10.49
N ALA A 79 6.42 -14.43 9.70
CA ALA A 79 6.28 -14.54 8.24
C ALA A 79 5.00 -15.30 7.84
N GLU A 80 4.67 -16.39 8.52
CA GLU A 80 3.44 -17.15 8.28
C GLU A 80 2.18 -16.34 8.65
N THR A 81 2.22 -15.56 9.72
CA THR A 81 1.11 -14.68 10.11
C THR A 81 0.86 -13.61 9.06
N ILE A 82 1.91 -12.95 8.57
CA ILE A 82 1.82 -11.96 7.49
C ILE A 82 1.23 -12.62 6.23
N LYS A 83 1.77 -13.76 5.82
CA LYS A 83 1.32 -14.51 4.63
C LYS A 83 -0.16 -14.88 4.72
N LYS A 84 -0.60 -15.44 5.85
CA LYS A 84 -2.00 -15.80 6.08
C LYS A 84 -2.93 -14.58 6.08
N THR A 85 -2.47 -13.46 6.63
CA THR A 85 -3.21 -12.20 6.64
C THR A 85 -3.37 -11.67 5.23
N ALA A 86 -2.29 -11.60 4.46
CA ALA A 86 -2.32 -11.19 3.06
C ALA A 86 -3.25 -12.10 2.23
N PHE A 87 -3.20 -13.41 2.44
CA PHE A 87 -4.13 -14.36 1.82
C PHE A 87 -5.59 -14.00 2.09
N LYS A 88 -5.95 -13.78 3.37
CA LYS A 88 -7.33 -13.46 3.76
C LYS A 88 -7.81 -12.14 3.14
N ILE A 89 -6.99 -11.10 3.21
CA ILE A 89 -7.28 -9.78 2.64
C ILE A 89 -7.55 -9.91 1.13
N THR A 90 -6.68 -10.61 0.42
CA THR A 90 -6.81 -10.84 -1.02
C THR A 90 -8.11 -11.55 -1.37
N ARG A 91 -8.44 -12.60 -0.65
CA ARG A 91 -9.70 -13.35 -0.89
C ARG A 91 -10.93 -12.49 -0.66
N VAL A 92 -10.95 -11.70 0.41
CA VAL A 92 -12.06 -10.77 0.69
C VAL A 92 -12.15 -9.71 -0.42
N GLY A 93 -11.02 -9.10 -0.79
CA GLY A 93 -10.97 -8.12 -1.89
C GLY A 93 -11.52 -8.69 -3.20
N GLN A 94 -11.14 -9.92 -3.56
CA GLN A 94 -11.64 -10.58 -4.77
C GLN A 94 -13.16 -10.81 -4.73
N LEU A 95 -13.68 -11.30 -3.62
CA LEU A 95 -15.12 -11.54 -3.47
C LEU A 95 -15.93 -10.25 -3.60
N VAL A 96 -15.46 -9.18 -2.96
CA VAL A 96 -16.11 -7.87 -3.06
C VAL A 96 -16.04 -7.33 -4.50
N ALA A 97 -14.87 -7.42 -5.14
CA ALA A 97 -14.67 -6.95 -6.51
C ALA A 97 -15.56 -7.69 -7.53
N GLN A 98 -15.63 -9.01 -7.41
CA GLN A 98 -16.45 -9.84 -8.30
C GLN A 98 -17.94 -9.53 -8.14
N GLU A 99 -18.41 -9.34 -6.91
CA GLU A 99 -19.81 -8.98 -6.65
C GLU A 99 -20.12 -7.56 -7.16
N ALA A 100 -19.22 -6.61 -6.96
CA ALA A 100 -19.38 -5.26 -7.51
C ALA A 100 -19.40 -5.27 -9.04
N ALA A 101 -18.49 -5.99 -9.68
CA ALA A 101 -18.44 -6.14 -11.14
C ALA A 101 -19.75 -6.74 -11.69
N ARG A 102 -20.28 -7.78 -11.04
CA ARG A 102 -21.56 -8.39 -11.39
C ARG A 102 -22.73 -7.40 -11.30
N ARG A 103 -22.79 -6.62 -10.20
CA ARG A 103 -23.88 -5.63 -10.00
C ARG A 103 -23.84 -4.48 -10.99
N LEU A 104 -22.63 -4.04 -11.34
CA LEU A 104 -22.42 -2.91 -12.24
C LEU A 104 -22.32 -3.33 -13.71
N ASN A 105 -22.45 -4.61 -14.01
CA ASN A 105 -22.29 -5.18 -15.35
C ASN A 105 -21.01 -4.72 -16.04
N THR A 106 -19.89 -4.81 -15.30
CA THR A 106 -18.56 -4.47 -15.79
C THR A 106 -17.58 -5.61 -15.53
N GLN A 107 -16.35 -5.50 -16.02
CA GLN A 107 -15.33 -6.50 -15.78
C GLN A 107 -14.60 -6.29 -14.45
N PHE A 108 -14.21 -7.38 -13.82
CA PHE A 108 -13.26 -7.38 -12.73
C PHE A 108 -11.84 -7.48 -13.31
N GLY A 109 -10.98 -6.58 -12.92
CA GLY A 109 -9.57 -6.56 -13.27
C GLY A 109 -8.72 -7.29 -12.23
N ILE A 110 -7.99 -6.53 -11.42
CA ILE A 110 -7.07 -7.11 -10.43
C ILE A 110 -7.24 -6.52 -9.03
N ILE A 111 -6.58 -7.18 -8.09
CA ILE A 111 -6.43 -6.76 -6.70
C ILE A 111 -5.02 -6.26 -6.49
N ASP A 112 -4.88 -5.04 -6.02
CA ASP A 112 -3.61 -4.50 -5.56
C ASP A 112 -3.45 -4.77 -4.06
N LEU A 113 -2.40 -5.51 -3.72
CA LEU A 113 -2.02 -5.85 -2.35
C LEU A 113 -0.92 -4.97 -1.80
N SER A 114 -0.64 -3.85 -2.42
CA SER A 114 0.37 -2.93 -1.90
C SER A 114 0.01 -2.51 -0.49
N LEU A 115 0.95 -2.67 0.43
CA LEU A 115 0.84 -2.11 1.77
C LEU A 115 1.15 -0.62 1.68
N ALA A 116 0.14 0.15 1.27
CA ALA A 116 0.23 1.59 1.13
C ALA A 116 -0.35 2.24 2.40
N PRO A 117 0.48 2.94 3.17
CA PRO A 117 0.05 3.59 4.40
C PRO A 117 -0.75 4.87 4.10
N THR A 118 -1.45 5.34 5.12
CA THR A 118 -2.01 6.69 5.19
C THR A 118 -1.47 7.40 6.43
N PRO A 119 -1.61 8.73 6.55
CA PRO A 119 -1.25 9.44 7.77
C PRO A 119 -2.10 9.07 8.99
N ALA A 120 -3.12 8.26 8.82
CA ALA A 120 -4.01 7.83 9.90
C ALA A 120 -3.26 6.98 10.93
N ILE A 121 -3.62 7.17 12.20
CA ILE A 121 -3.07 6.38 13.31
C ILE A 121 -3.42 4.91 13.08
N GLY A 122 -2.40 4.06 13.16
CA GLY A 122 -2.55 2.61 12.98
C GLY A 122 -2.36 2.10 11.55
N ASP A 123 -2.20 2.97 10.57
CA ASP A 123 -2.02 2.60 9.17
C ASP A 123 -0.60 2.94 8.67
N SER A 124 0.41 2.34 9.30
CA SER A 124 1.84 2.61 9.05
C SER A 124 2.61 1.34 8.76
N VAL A 125 3.39 1.32 7.69
CA VAL A 125 4.34 0.24 7.39
C VAL A 125 5.52 0.27 8.38
N ALA A 126 6.00 1.45 8.79
CA ALA A 126 7.04 1.55 9.79
C ALA A 126 6.65 0.85 11.10
N HIS A 127 5.41 1.02 11.53
CA HIS A 127 4.90 0.35 12.74
C HIS A 127 4.79 -1.17 12.56
N ILE A 128 4.57 -1.70 11.34
CA ILE A 128 4.68 -3.14 11.10
C ILE A 128 6.10 -3.62 11.35
N LEU A 129 7.10 -2.88 10.84
CA LEU A 129 8.51 -3.25 10.99
C LEU A 129 8.94 -3.21 12.47
N GLU A 130 8.47 -2.23 13.22
CA GLU A 130 8.70 -2.12 14.66
C GLU A 130 8.00 -3.25 15.43
N GLU A 131 6.78 -3.64 15.06
CA GLU A 131 6.05 -4.78 15.64
C GLU A 131 6.74 -6.12 15.38
N ILE A 132 7.46 -6.24 14.26
CA ILE A 132 8.30 -7.43 13.96
C ILE A 132 9.52 -7.52 14.88
N GLY A 133 9.89 -6.43 15.55
CA GLY A 133 10.96 -6.40 16.55
C GLY A 133 12.07 -5.37 16.28
N LEU A 134 11.90 -4.45 15.34
CA LEU A 134 12.85 -3.35 15.21
C LEU A 134 12.63 -2.32 16.31
N GLU A 135 13.70 -1.84 16.91
CA GLU A 135 13.65 -0.74 17.87
C GLU A 135 13.13 0.55 17.24
N SER A 136 13.50 0.80 16.01
CA SER A 136 13.00 1.93 15.22
C SER A 136 13.14 1.64 13.73
N CYS A 137 12.16 2.02 12.95
CA CYS A 137 12.27 2.02 11.50
C CYS A 137 13.43 2.95 11.07
N GLY A 138 14.23 2.51 10.11
CA GLY A 138 15.48 3.16 9.69
C GLY A 138 16.73 2.68 10.45
N GLY A 139 16.57 1.96 11.55
CA GLY A 139 17.65 1.31 12.30
C GLY A 139 18.18 0.04 11.62
N PRO A 140 19.20 -0.59 12.23
CA PRO A 140 19.73 -1.86 11.75
C PRO A 140 18.63 -2.93 11.62
N GLY A 141 18.64 -3.68 10.53
CA GLY A 141 17.65 -4.71 10.25
C GLY A 141 16.45 -4.27 9.42
N THR A 142 16.19 -2.98 9.26
CA THR A 142 15.04 -2.44 8.52
C THR A 142 14.92 -3.02 7.12
N THR A 143 16.00 -3.05 6.35
CA THR A 143 15.98 -3.58 4.96
C THR A 143 15.67 -5.08 4.93
N ALA A 144 16.24 -5.86 5.84
CA ALA A 144 15.98 -7.29 5.91
C ALA A 144 14.53 -7.61 6.31
N THR A 145 14.00 -6.88 7.30
CA THR A 145 12.61 -7.00 7.75
C THR A 145 11.63 -6.59 6.67
N LEU A 146 11.93 -5.51 5.93
CA LEU A 146 11.13 -5.08 4.79
C LEU A 146 11.14 -6.11 3.67
N ALA A 147 12.27 -6.74 3.38
CA ALA A 147 12.38 -7.81 2.39
C ALA A 147 11.52 -9.01 2.78
N MET A 148 11.55 -9.43 4.05
CA MET A 148 10.71 -10.50 4.58
C MET A 148 9.22 -10.14 4.50
N LEU A 149 8.84 -8.93 4.89
CA LEU A 149 7.46 -8.44 4.78
C LEU A 149 6.95 -8.53 3.35
N ASN A 150 7.71 -8.02 2.39
CA ASN A 150 7.37 -8.06 0.97
C ASN A 150 7.23 -9.48 0.43
N ASP A 151 8.15 -10.38 0.79
CA ASP A 151 8.10 -11.79 0.38
C ASP A 151 6.85 -12.50 0.94
N ALA A 152 6.56 -12.31 2.21
CA ALA A 152 5.39 -12.91 2.87
C ALA A 152 4.06 -12.39 2.27
N VAL A 153 3.95 -11.09 2.02
CA VAL A 153 2.77 -10.48 1.39
C VAL A 153 2.56 -11.04 -0.02
N LYS A 154 3.61 -11.07 -0.85
CA LYS A 154 3.54 -11.61 -2.22
C LYS A 154 3.13 -13.07 -2.23
N LYS A 155 3.71 -13.90 -1.36
CA LYS A 155 3.34 -15.32 -1.25
C LYS A 155 1.88 -15.50 -0.85
N GLY A 156 1.39 -14.72 0.13
CA GLY A 156 0.00 -14.76 0.56
C GLY A 156 -0.96 -14.38 -0.56
N GLY A 157 -0.66 -13.31 -1.29
CA GLY A 157 -1.46 -12.84 -2.41
C GLY A 157 -1.54 -13.84 -3.56
N LEU A 158 -0.39 -14.33 -4.03
CA LEU A 158 -0.30 -15.30 -5.13
C LEU A 158 -1.03 -16.62 -4.82
N MET A 159 -1.01 -17.05 -3.57
CA MET A 159 -1.75 -18.24 -3.15
C MET A 159 -3.26 -18.01 -3.09
N ALA A 160 -3.71 -16.78 -2.92
CA ALA A 160 -5.11 -16.42 -2.76
C ALA A 160 -5.84 -16.20 -4.07
N SER A 161 -5.17 -15.67 -5.09
CA SER A 161 -5.81 -15.24 -6.34
C SER A 161 -4.82 -15.19 -7.49
N SER A 162 -5.33 -15.51 -8.70
CA SER A 162 -4.62 -15.28 -9.97
C SER A 162 -4.76 -13.82 -10.48
N TYR A 163 -5.56 -13.01 -9.80
CA TYR A 163 -5.88 -11.64 -10.17
C TYR A 163 -5.12 -10.61 -9.33
N VAL A 164 -3.96 -10.98 -8.80
CA VAL A 164 -3.11 -10.07 -8.04
C VAL A 164 -2.21 -9.29 -8.98
N GLY A 165 -2.11 -7.99 -8.76
CA GLY A 165 -1.27 -7.10 -9.55
C GLY A 165 -0.88 -5.86 -8.76
N GLY A 166 -0.70 -4.74 -9.45
CA GLY A 166 -0.24 -3.50 -8.86
C GLY A 166 1.23 -3.55 -8.43
N LEU A 167 1.62 -2.77 -7.45
CA LEU A 167 2.98 -2.74 -6.92
C LEU A 167 3.31 -3.96 -6.06
N SER A 168 2.31 -4.60 -5.47
CA SER A 168 2.41 -5.87 -4.70
C SER A 168 3.55 -5.89 -3.69
N GLY A 169 3.72 -4.80 -2.94
CA GLY A 169 4.76 -4.67 -1.93
C GLY A 169 4.47 -3.55 -0.96
N ALA A 170 5.33 -3.36 0.03
CA ALA A 170 5.23 -2.23 0.93
C ALA A 170 5.62 -0.94 0.22
N PHE A 171 4.78 0.07 0.34
CA PHE A 171 5.03 1.42 -0.09
C PHE A 171 5.39 2.25 1.16
N ILE A 172 6.54 2.90 1.14
CA ILE A 172 7.12 3.54 2.33
C ILE A 172 7.40 5.03 2.12
N PRO A 173 6.38 5.85 1.84
CA PRO A 173 6.56 7.28 1.65
C PRO A 173 6.87 7.98 2.98
N VAL A 174 7.92 8.78 3.01
CA VAL A 174 8.31 9.55 4.21
C VAL A 174 7.36 10.71 4.53
N SER A 175 6.36 10.96 3.68
CA SER A 175 5.38 12.03 3.86
C SER A 175 3.96 11.56 4.14
N GLU A 176 3.69 10.27 4.04
CA GLU A 176 2.34 9.72 4.13
C GLU A 176 2.21 8.59 5.17
N ASP A 177 3.32 8.17 5.75
CA ASP A 177 3.39 7.15 6.79
C ASP A 177 3.78 7.80 8.12
N ALA A 178 2.90 7.75 9.10
CA ALA A 178 3.11 8.39 10.40
C ALA A 178 4.37 7.87 11.11
N GLY A 179 4.68 6.59 11.01
CA GLY A 179 5.88 6.01 11.60
C GLY A 179 7.16 6.41 10.84
N MET A 180 7.10 6.52 9.51
CA MET A 180 8.22 7.04 8.71
C MET A 180 8.50 8.50 9.03
N ILE A 181 7.46 9.34 9.11
CA ILE A 181 7.58 10.74 9.52
C ILE A 181 8.29 10.83 10.87
N ALA A 182 7.81 10.09 11.87
CA ALA A 182 8.43 10.07 13.19
C ALA A 182 9.88 9.56 13.18
N ALA A 183 10.20 8.57 12.34
CA ALA A 183 11.57 8.08 12.20
C ALA A 183 12.52 9.12 11.59
N VAL A 184 12.06 9.91 10.62
CA VAL A 184 12.81 11.02 10.04
C VAL A 184 13.02 12.13 11.09
N GLU A 185 11.98 12.51 11.82
CA GLU A 185 12.06 13.52 12.87
C GLU A 185 13.06 13.15 13.98
N ARG A 186 13.14 11.86 14.32
CA ARG A 186 14.13 11.33 15.27
C ARG A 186 15.54 11.16 14.68
N GLY A 187 15.72 11.37 13.38
CA GLY A 187 16.99 11.16 12.70
C GLY A 187 17.38 9.68 12.48
N ALA A 188 16.46 8.75 12.70
CA ALA A 188 16.69 7.33 12.46
C ALA A 188 16.63 6.96 10.97
N LEU A 189 15.90 7.74 10.19
CA LEU A 189 15.74 7.59 8.75
C LEU A 189 16.12 8.88 8.02
N SER A 190 16.76 8.74 6.86
CA SER A 190 17.02 9.82 5.91
C SER A 190 16.61 9.40 4.50
N LEU A 191 16.61 10.34 3.55
CA LEU A 191 16.31 10.04 2.15
C LEU A 191 17.34 9.11 1.50
N GLU A 192 18.55 9.06 2.02
CA GLU A 192 19.64 8.21 1.52
C GLU A 192 19.59 6.78 2.08
N LYS A 193 18.88 6.60 3.17
CA LYS A 193 18.67 5.30 3.78
C LYS A 193 17.43 4.61 3.23
#